data_6cfb3a8eefca96387e5890f4c929be3c
#
_entry.id   6cfb3a8eefca96387e5890f4c929be3c
#
_cell.length_a   1.000
_cell.length_b   1.000
_cell.length_c   1.000
_cell.angle_alpha   90.00
_cell.angle_beta   90.00
_cell.angle_gamma   90.00
#
_symmetry.space_group_name_H-M   'P 1'
#
loop_
_entity.id
_entity.type
_entity.pdbx_description
1 polymer ?
#
loop_
_entity_poly.entity_id
_entity_poly.type
_entity_poly.pdbx_seq_one_letter_code
_entity_poly.pdbx_strand_id
1 'polypeptide(L)'
;VEAGIDSFKIEGRMKKPEYVAAVTAMYRKYADLYLRKGRKGFHVAEEDRRMLLDLYNRGGFSEGYYHTHNGREMISLDRPNHAGVPALKVRYQKGRKLFATVLTQLHPGDVLELAGGKNDHTMGTSASVGEEISFLVSKGISFPKGSVIRRIRNESLICNIRKDIIDSSLQLPAD
;
A
#
# COMPACT_ATOMS: atom_id res chain seq x y z
N VAL A 1 15.14 10.74 16.54
CA VAL A 1 16.59 11.01 16.62
C VAL A 1 16.84 12.15 17.59
N GLU A 2 16.32 13.36 17.37
CA GLU A 2 16.55 14.52 18.25
C GLU A 2 16.05 14.30 19.69
N ALA A 3 15.01 13.54 19.88
CA ALA A 3 14.47 13.20 21.20
C ALA A 3 15.31 12.17 21.98
N GLY A 4 16.45 11.73 21.43
CA GLY A 4 17.32 10.76 22.09
C GLY A 4 16.71 9.35 22.20
N ILE A 5 15.85 8.95 21.26
CA ILE A 5 15.28 7.60 21.24
C ILE A 5 16.35 6.63 20.73
N ASP A 6 16.68 5.62 21.55
CA ASP A 6 17.74 4.66 21.27
C ASP A 6 17.30 3.56 20.27
N SER A 7 16.01 3.22 20.25
CA SER A 7 15.51 2.16 19.37
C SER A 7 14.06 2.37 18.95
N PHE A 8 13.71 1.80 17.79
CA PHE A 8 12.34 1.79 17.28
C PHE A 8 11.80 0.35 17.31
N LYS A 9 10.67 0.16 17.95
CA LYS A 9 9.95 -1.12 17.88
C LYS A 9 9.03 -1.12 16.67
N ILE A 10 9.27 -2.03 15.73
CA ILE A 10 8.41 -2.27 14.56
C ILE A 10 7.60 -3.53 14.81
N GLU A 11 6.27 -3.38 14.84
CA GLU A 11 5.36 -4.50 15.07
C GLU A 11 4.90 -5.10 13.75
N GLY A 12 5.25 -6.36 13.53
CA GLY A 12 4.92 -7.11 12.30
C GLY A 12 4.11 -8.37 12.54
N ARG A 13 3.61 -8.60 13.77
CA ARG A 13 2.80 -9.78 14.08
C ARG A 13 1.60 -9.87 13.14
N MET A 14 1.35 -11.05 12.60
CA MET A 14 0.30 -11.31 11.59
C MET A 14 0.52 -10.60 10.23
N LYS A 15 1.67 -10.01 10.00
CA LYS A 15 2.05 -9.41 8.72
C LYS A 15 2.95 -10.35 7.93
N LYS A 16 2.92 -10.19 6.60
CA LYS A 16 3.82 -10.92 5.70
C LYS A 16 5.26 -10.38 5.83
N PRO A 17 6.28 -11.19 5.54
CA PRO A 17 7.69 -10.78 5.60
C PRO A 17 7.98 -9.49 4.82
N GLU A 18 7.34 -9.31 3.67
CA GLU A 18 7.51 -8.13 2.82
C GLU A 18 7.12 -6.83 3.52
N TYR A 19 6.09 -6.87 4.36
CA TYR A 19 5.70 -5.72 5.17
C TYR A 19 6.81 -5.33 6.16
N VAL A 20 7.32 -6.32 6.90
CA VAL A 20 8.37 -6.06 7.90
C VAL A 20 9.64 -5.56 7.22
N ALA A 21 10.04 -6.20 6.13
CA ALA A 21 11.22 -5.83 5.35
C ALA A 21 11.13 -4.39 4.83
N ALA A 22 10.03 -4.03 4.17
CA ALA A 22 9.86 -2.69 3.62
C ALA A 22 9.77 -1.60 4.69
N VAL A 23 9.01 -1.83 5.77
CA VAL A 23 8.90 -0.86 6.87
C VAL A 23 10.27 -0.64 7.52
N THR A 24 10.99 -1.71 7.82
CA THR A 24 12.33 -1.61 8.43
C THR A 24 13.31 -0.88 7.51
N ALA A 25 13.32 -1.20 6.21
CA ALA A 25 14.16 -0.53 5.23
C ALA A 25 13.85 0.98 5.14
N MET A 26 12.57 1.37 5.20
CA MET A 26 12.18 2.78 5.18
C MET A 26 12.60 3.52 6.45
N TYR A 27 12.40 2.94 7.63
CA TYR A 27 12.90 3.55 8.88
C TYR A 27 14.41 3.70 8.85
N ARG A 28 15.16 2.71 8.38
CA ARG A 28 16.61 2.78 8.22
C ARG A 28 17.02 3.89 7.24
N LYS A 29 16.43 3.91 6.05
CA LYS A 29 16.67 4.94 5.03
C LYS A 29 16.52 6.35 5.57
N TYR A 30 15.43 6.60 6.30
CA TYR A 30 15.11 7.94 6.80
C TYR A 30 15.88 8.30 8.06
N ALA A 31 16.22 7.35 8.92
CA ALA A 31 17.13 7.58 10.03
C ALA A 31 18.52 8.00 9.52
N ASP A 32 19.06 7.26 8.55
CA ASP A 32 20.35 7.58 7.92
C ASP A 32 20.35 8.92 7.17
N LEU A 33 19.23 9.23 6.49
CA LEU A 33 19.06 10.51 5.82
C LEU A 33 19.11 11.66 6.83
N TYR A 34 18.40 11.50 7.96
CA TYR A 34 18.38 12.49 9.01
C TYR A 34 19.76 12.69 9.65
N LEU A 35 20.45 11.61 9.97
CA LEU A 35 21.81 11.67 10.54
C LEU A 35 22.80 12.36 9.61
N ARG A 36 22.67 12.19 8.29
CA ARG A 36 23.57 12.83 7.32
C ARG A 36 23.23 14.28 7.03
N LYS A 37 21.94 14.63 6.93
CA LYS A 37 21.51 15.96 6.45
C LYS A 37 20.92 16.88 7.51
N GLY A 38 20.64 16.36 8.69
CA GLY A 38 19.97 17.09 9.76
C GLY A 38 18.54 17.50 9.41
N ARG A 39 17.89 18.19 10.32
CA ARG A 39 16.47 18.58 10.21
C ARG A 39 16.14 19.42 8.97
N LYS A 40 17.03 20.34 8.58
CA LYS A 40 16.78 21.23 7.43
C LYS A 40 16.82 20.50 6.08
N GLY A 41 17.58 19.42 5.99
CA GLY A 41 17.70 18.62 4.77
C GLY A 41 16.84 17.34 4.76
N PHE A 42 16.02 17.15 5.78
CA PHE A 42 15.17 15.98 5.90
C PHE A 42 13.80 16.21 5.29
N HIS A 43 13.42 15.32 4.39
CA HIS A 43 12.06 15.21 3.88
C HIS A 43 11.77 13.76 3.48
N VAL A 44 10.52 13.34 3.63
CA VAL A 44 10.08 12.02 3.21
C VAL A 44 9.57 12.12 1.78
N ALA A 45 10.09 11.28 0.88
CA ALA A 45 9.65 11.21 -0.50
C ALA A 45 8.21 10.68 -0.57
N GLU A 46 7.39 11.30 -1.41
CA GLU A 46 5.98 10.92 -1.54
C GLU A 46 5.84 9.51 -2.14
N GLU A 47 6.79 9.08 -2.97
CA GLU A 47 6.83 7.73 -3.53
C GLU A 47 7.00 6.67 -2.44
N ASP A 48 7.89 6.90 -1.48
CA ASP A 48 8.10 5.97 -0.37
C ASP A 48 6.86 5.91 0.54
N ARG A 49 6.22 7.05 0.77
CA ARG A 49 4.96 7.10 1.52
C ARG A 49 3.86 6.32 0.82
N ARG A 50 3.71 6.50 -0.50
CA ARG A 50 2.74 5.76 -1.33
C ARG A 50 3.03 4.27 -1.34
N MET A 51 4.30 3.88 -1.44
CA MET A 51 4.72 2.49 -1.37
C MET A 51 4.26 1.83 -0.05
N LEU A 52 4.46 2.48 1.09
CA LEU A 52 4.01 1.95 2.37
C LEU A 52 2.47 1.86 2.47
N LEU A 53 1.75 2.84 1.93
CA LEU A 53 0.28 2.80 1.86
C LEU A 53 -0.23 1.66 0.97
N ASP A 54 0.45 1.40 -0.14
CA ASP A 54 0.09 0.34 -1.08
C ASP A 54 0.42 -1.05 -0.52
N LEU A 55 1.46 -1.14 0.31
CA LEU A 55 1.81 -2.38 0.99
C LEU A 55 0.84 -2.73 2.10
N TYR A 56 0.48 -1.76 2.95
CA TYR A 56 -0.53 -1.92 3.98
C TYR A 56 -0.98 -0.59 4.58
N ASN A 57 -2.30 -0.36 4.61
CA ASN A 57 -2.90 0.74 5.37
C ASN A 57 -4.32 0.37 5.84
N ARG A 58 -4.83 1.05 6.85
CA ARG A 58 -6.21 0.91 7.36
C ARG A 58 -7.04 2.19 7.18
N GLY A 59 -6.84 2.90 6.06
CA GLY A 59 -7.48 4.19 5.82
C GLY A 59 -6.50 5.35 5.83
N GLY A 60 -5.19 5.07 5.80
CA GLY A 60 -4.10 6.04 5.81
C GLY A 60 -3.11 5.82 6.94
N PHE A 61 -2.28 6.82 7.17
CA PHE A 61 -1.40 6.87 8.34
C PHE A 61 -2.03 7.75 9.42
N SER A 62 -1.85 7.37 10.69
CA SER A 62 -2.21 8.20 11.82
C SER A 62 -0.96 8.74 12.50
N GLU A 63 -1.06 9.90 13.11
CA GLU A 63 0.02 10.47 13.90
C GLU A 63 0.11 9.85 15.30
N GLY A 64 -0.71 8.84 15.59
CA GLY A 64 -0.74 8.19 16.89
C GLY A 64 -1.12 9.16 18.01
N TYR A 65 -0.48 9.01 19.16
CA TYR A 65 -0.71 9.85 20.34
C TYR A 65 0.20 11.09 20.41
N TYR A 66 0.86 11.48 19.30
CA TYR A 66 1.80 12.62 19.35
C TYR A 66 1.13 13.96 19.66
N HIS A 67 -0.13 14.14 19.24
CA HIS A 67 -0.84 15.40 19.39
C HIS A 67 -2.18 15.29 20.13
N THR A 68 -2.69 14.08 20.32
CA THR A 68 -3.98 13.85 20.99
C THR A 68 -3.93 12.62 21.90
N HIS A 69 -4.50 12.71 23.11
CA HIS A 69 -4.48 11.60 24.07
C HIS A 69 -5.63 10.60 23.88
N ASN A 70 -6.74 10.99 23.29
CA ASN A 70 -7.87 10.10 23.01
C ASN A 70 -8.65 10.61 21.78
N GLY A 71 -8.57 9.93 20.67
CA GLY A 71 -9.33 10.30 19.46
C GLY A 71 -9.82 9.08 18.69
N ARG A 72 -11.02 9.17 18.16
CA ARG A 72 -11.59 8.19 17.21
C ARG A 72 -10.72 8.06 15.95
N GLU A 73 -9.92 9.07 15.64
CA GLU A 73 -9.03 9.15 14.48
C GLU A 73 -7.88 8.16 14.54
N MET A 74 -7.57 7.62 15.72
CA MET A 74 -6.50 6.63 15.89
C MET A 74 -6.91 5.21 15.50
N ILE A 75 -8.20 4.93 15.43
CA ILE A 75 -8.73 3.61 15.13
C ILE A 75 -9.49 3.70 13.81
N SER A 76 -9.06 2.94 12.80
CA SER A 76 -9.88 2.75 11.62
C SER A 76 -11.14 1.96 12.01
N LEU A 77 -12.27 2.65 12.07
CA LEU A 77 -13.58 2.05 12.37
C LEU A 77 -14.18 1.37 11.14
N ASP A 78 -13.74 1.76 9.95
CA ASP A 78 -14.40 1.37 8.71
C ASP A 78 -13.92 0.01 8.17
N ARG A 79 -12.66 -0.36 8.46
CA ARG A 79 -12.09 -1.61 7.95
C ARG A 79 -11.06 -2.23 8.89
N PRO A 80 -11.21 -3.52 9.26
CA PRO A 80 -10.21 -4.24 10.06
C PRO A 80 -8.97 -4.62 9.24
N ASN A 81 -9.11 -4.71 7.91
CA ASN A 81 -8.09 -5.18 6.97
C ASN A 81 -7.45 -4.04 6.18
N HIS A 82 -6.52 -4.40 5.29
CA HIS A 82 -5.89 -3.47 4.35
C HIS A 82 -6.93 -2.74 3.51
N ALA A 83 -6.91 -1.40 3.58
CA ALA A 83 -7.85 -0.57 2.84
C ALA A 83 -7.47 -0.42 1.35
N GLY A 84 -6.25 -0.78 0.98
CA GLY A 84 -5.73 -0.63 -0.38
C GLY A 84 -5.53 0.83 -0.80
N VAL A 85 -5.15 1.01 -2.06
CA VAL A 85 -4.99 2.32 -2.69
C VAL A 85 -5.95 2.48 -3.87
N PRO A 86 -6.43 3.69 -4.20
CA PRO A 86 -7.24 3.93 -5.39
C PRO A 86 -6.53 3.43 -6.65
N ALA A 87 -7.16 2.54 -7.40
CA ALA A 87 -6.59 1.91 -8.58
C ALA A 87 -7.38 2.19 -9.85
N LEU A 88 -8.71 2.15 -9.78
CA LEU A 88 -9.59 2.40 -10.91
C LEU A 88 -10.72 3.35 -10.54
N LYS A 89 -11.15 4.16 -11.51
CA LYS A 89 -12.39 4.94 -11.43
C LYS A 89 -13.40 4.41 -12.44
N VAL A 90 -14.52 3.94 -11.96
CA VAL A 90 -15.59 3.37 -12.80
C VAL A 90 -16.17 4.44 -13.72
N ARG A 91 -16.21 4.15 -15.01
CA ARG A 91 -16.85 4.98 -16.03
C ARG A 91 -18.33 4.58 -16.20
N TYR A 92 -18.56 3.32 -16.44
CA TYR A 92 -19.89 2.71 -16.52
C TYR A 92 -19.79 1.19 -16.46
N GLN A 93 -20.93 0.56 -16.28
CA GLN A 93 -21.07 -0.89 -16.33
C GLN A 93 -22.21 -1.29 -17.27
N LYS A 94 -21.98 -2.28 -18.12
CA LYS A 94 -23.01 -2.86 -19.01
C LYS A 94 -23.11 -4.35 -18.72
N GLY A 95 -24.19 -4.71 -18.05
CA GLY A 95 -24.35 -6.09 -17.55
C GLY A 95 -23.19 -6.45 -16.60
N ARG A 96 -22.47 -7.50 -16.94
CA ARG A 96 -21.29 -7.95 -16.16
C ARG A 96 -19.98 -7.29 -16.59
N LYS A 97 -19.96 -6.52 -17.67
CA LYS A 97 -18.74 -5.87 -18.17
C LYS A 97 -18.60 -4.49 -17.55
N LEU A 98 -17.55 -4.31 -16.77
CA LEU A 98 -17.18 -3.04 -16.14
C LEU A 98 -16.15 -2.32 -17.00
N PHE A 99 -16.31 -1.00 -17.13
CA PHE A 99 -15.38 -0.11 -17.82
C PHE A 99 -14.87 0.93 -16.82
N ALA A 100 -13.56 1.08 -16.75
CA ALA A 100 -12.93 1.96 -15.77
C ALA A 100 -11.66 2.62 -16.31
N THR A 101 -11.34 3.81 -15.78
CA THR A 101 -10.08 4.51 -16.04
C THR A 101 -9.07 4.13 -14.96
N VAL A 102 -7.86 3.83 -15.36
CA VAL A 102 -6.73 3.49 -14.47
C VAL A 102 -6.24 4.74 -13.76
N LEU A 103 -6.16 4.71 -12.43
CA LEU A 103 -5.69 5.80 -11.57
C LEU A 103 -4.22 5.62 -11.12
N THR A 104 -3.74 4.38 -11.07
CA THR A 104 -2.36 4.03 -10.75
C THR A 104 -1.90 2.91 -11.65
N GLN A 105 -0.60 2.86 -11.96
CA GLN A 105 -0.02 1.79 -12.77
C GLN A 105 -0.40 0.42 -12.20
N LEU A 106 -0.92 -0.46 -13.05
CA LEU A 106 -1.29 -1.82 -12.71
C LEU A 106 -0.37 -2.82 -13.43
N HIS A 107 -0.12 -3.94 -12.76
CA HIS A 107 0.71 -5.03 -13.25
C HIS A 107 -0.03 -6.38 -13.18
N PRO A 108 0.39 -7.37 -13.96
CA PRO A 108 -0.13 -8.73 -13.81
C PRO A 108 0.05 -9.24 -12.38
N GLY A 109 -0.97 -9.88 -11.84
CA GLY A 109 -0.97 -10.35 -10.46
C GLY A 109 -1.46 -9.34 -9.42
N ASP A 110 -1.61 -8.06 -9.77
CA ASP A 110 -2.26 -7.08 -8.88
C ASP A 110 -3.69 -7.49 -8.59
N VAL A 111 -4.12 -7.33 -7.33
CA VAL A 111 -5.47 -7.71 -6.90
C VAL A 111 -6.28 -6.46 -6.58
N LEU A 112 -7.42 -6.35 -7.24
CA LEU A 112 -8.41 -5.29 -7.07
C LEU A 112 -9.58 -5.79 -6.24
N GLU A 113 -9.94 -5.03 -5.20
CA GLU A 113 -11.08 -5.37 -4.35
C GLU A 113 -12.39 -4.99 -5.02
N LEU A 114 -13.26 -5.98 -5.22
CA LEU A 114 -14.62 -5.79 -5.69
C LEU A 114 -15.61 -6.13 -4.57
N ALA A 115 -16.66 -5.32 -4.42
CA ALA A 115 -17.80 -5.60 -3.54
C ALA A 115 -17.43 -6.01 -2.09
N GLY A 116 -16.60 -5.21 -1.41
CA GLY A 116 -16.35 -5.41 0.02
C GLY A 116 -15.52 -6.65 0.37
N GLY A 117 -14.62 -7.08 -0.51
CA GLY A 117 -13.67 -8.18 -0.27
C GLY A 117 -14.24 -9.59 -0.51
N LYS A 118 -15.44 -9.70 -1.08
CA LYS A 118 -16.03 -11.02 -1.40
C LYS A 118 -15.71 -11.51 -2.81
N ASN A 119 -15.28 -10.61 -3.70
CA ASN A 119 -14.99 -10.92 -5.10
C ASN A 119 -13.85 -10.04 -5.56
N ASP A 120 -12.65 -10.55 -5.50
CA ASP A 120 -11.46 -9.85 -5.96
C ASP A 120 -11.22 -10.11 -7.44
N HIS A 121 -10.61 -9.16 -8.13
CA HIS A 121 -10.19 -9.30 -9.52
C HIS A 121 -8.68 -9.24 -9.60
N THR A 122 -8.07 -10.29 -10.13
CA THR A 122 -6.64 -10.32 -10.40
C THR A 122 -6.37 -9.83 -11.81
N MET A 123 -5.49 -8.84 -11.93
CA MET A 123 -5.06 -8.31 -13.22
C MET A 123 -4.26 -9.36 -13.99
N GLY A 124 -4.65 -9.62 -15.24
CA GLY A 124 -3.92 -10.52 -16.14
C GLY A 124 -2.88 -9.79 -17.00
N THR A 125 -3.02 -8.47 -17.17
CA THR A 125 -2.18 -7.63 -18.01
C THR A 125 -1.83 -6.34 -17.31
N SER A 126 -0.77 -5.66 -17.74
CA SER A 126 -0.46 -4.31 -17.28
C SER A 126 -1.45 -3.29 -17.85
N ALA A 127 -1.64 -2.20 -17.11
CA ALA A 127 -2.43 -1.05 -17.58
C ALA A 127 -1.85 0.26 -17.02
N SER A 128 -1.73 1.26 -17.88
CA SER A 128 -1.11 2.54 -17.57
C SER A 128 -2.10 3.57 -17.04
N VAL A 129 -1.63 4.52 -16.27
CA VAL A 129 -2.46 5.62 -15.73
C VAL A 129 -3.15 6.37 -16.88
N GLY A 130 -4.47 6.58 -16.73
CA GLY A 130 -5.31 7.22 -17.75
C GLY A 130 -5.87 6.26 -18.79
N GLU A 131 -5.37 5.03 -18.88
CA GLU A 131 -5.88 4.00 -19.78
C GLU A 131 -7.30 3.60 -19.42
N GLU A 132 -8.13 3.30 -20.42
CA GLU A 132 -9.45 2.71 -20.22
C GLU A 132 -9.37 1.18 -20.36
N ILE A 133 -9.74 0.48 -19.30
CA ILE A 133 -9.77 -0.98 -19.27
C ILE A 133 -11.19 -1.50 -19.06
N SER A 134 -11.39 -2.76 -19.41
CA SER A 134 -12.66 -3.44 -19.12
C SER A 134 -12.43 -4.88 -18.71
N PHE A 135 -13.22 -5.36 -17.76
CA PHE A 135 -13.21 -6.74 -17.31
C PHE A 135 -14.60 -7.19 -16.83
N LEU A 136 -14.75 -8.49 -16.63
CA LEU A 136 -16.01 -9.05 -16.16
C LEU A 136 -16.03 -9.09 -14.63
N VAL A 137 -17.15 -8.63 -14.07
CA VAL A 137 -17.45 -8.78 -12.64
C VAL A 137 -18.43 -9.92 -12.41
N SER A 138 -18.45 -10.46 -11.21
CA SER A 138 -19.36 -11.53 -10.82
C SER A 138 -20.83 -11.10 -10.92
N LYS A 139 -21.73 -12.06 -11.14
CA LYS A 139 -23.17 -11.80 -11.20
C LYS A 139 -23.65 -11.16 -9.89
N GLY A 140 -24.49 -10.12 -10.01
CA GLY A 140 -25.03 -9.40 -8.85
C GLY A 140 -24.16 -8.26 -8.33
N ILE A 141 -22.96 -8.06 -8.88
CA ILE A 141 -22.10 -6.90 -8.53
C ILE A 141 -22.43 -5.75 -9.48
N SER A 142 -22.69 -4.59 -8.90
CA SER A 142 -22.93 -3.34 -9.63
C SER A 142 -22.13 -2.19 -9.00
N PHE A 143 -21.51 -1.40 -9.87
CA PHE A 143 -20.77 -0.21 -9.48
C PHE A 143 -21.38 1.04 -10.09
N PRO A 144 -21.80 2.02 -9.28
CA PRO A 144 -22.17 3.34 -9.77
C PRO A 144 -21.03 4.00 -10.54
N LYS A 145 -21.37 4.84 -11.52
CA LYS A 145 -20.39 5.69 -12.21
C LYS A 145 -19.64 6.55 -11.19
N GLY A 146 -18.32 6.62 -11.34
CA GLY A 146 -17.45 7.37 -10.44
C GLY A 146 -16.97 6.60 -9.20
N SER A 147 -17.48 5.40 -8.94
CA SER A 147 -16.97 4.54 -7.87
C SER A 147 -15.47 4.31 -8.03
N VAL A 148 -14.77 4.22 -6.91
CA VAL A 148 -13.34 3.92 -6.87
C VAL A 148 -13.15 2.46 -6.47
N ILE A 149 -12.45 1.71 -7.32
CA ILE A 149 -11.98 0.36 -7.03
C ILE A 149 -10.56 0.46 -6.52
N ARG A 150 -10.25 -0.25 -5.45
CA ARG A 150 -8.95 -0.17 -4.76
C ARG A 150 -8.11 -1.40 -5.07
N ARG A 151 -6.78 -1.19 -5.20
CA ARG A 151 -5.82 -2.28 -5.23
C ARG A 151 -5.47 -2.65 -3.80
N ILE A 152 -5.66 -3.93 -3.46
CA ILE A 152 -5.36 -4.50 -2.15
C ILE A 152 -4.11 -5.38 -2.15
N ARG A 153 -3.52 -5.63 -3.31
CA ARG A 153 -2.24 -6.32 -3.47
C ARG A 153 -1.52 -5.78 -4.69
N ASN A 154 -0.31 -5.31 -4.49
CA ASN A 154 0.62 -4.89 -5.54
C ASN A 154 1.67 -5.99 -5.72
N GLU A 155 1.51 -6.82 -6.74
CA GLU A 155 2.38 -7.97 -6.97
C GLU A 155 3.79 -7.55 -7.36
N SER A 156 3.92 -6.54 -8.21
CA SER A 156 5.22 -5.99 -8.61
C SER A 156 6.00 -5.45 -7.41
N LEU A 157 5.34 -4.71 -6.53
CA LEU A 157 5.96 -4.19 -5.30
C LEU A 157 6.44 -5.33 -4.40
N ILE A 158 5.60 -6.35 -4.20
CA ILE A 158 5.94 -7.52 -3.37
C ILE A 158 7.15 -8.26 -3.95
N CYS A 159 7.18 -8.49 -5.26
CA CYS A 159 8.30 -9.12 -5.94
C CYS A 159 9.60 -8.32 -5.79
N ASN A 160 9.54 -7.00 -5.94
CA ASN A 160 10.71 -6.12 -5.78
C ASN A 160 11.24 -6.16 -4.34
N ILE A 161 10.36 -6.06 -3.33
CA ILE A 161 10.76 -6.14 -1.91
C ILE A 161 11.42 -7.49 -1.62
N ARG A 162 10.87 -8.59 -2.13
CA ARG A 162 11.48 -9.91 -1.97
C ARG A 162 12.87 -9.94 -2.57
N LYS A 163 12.99 -9.60 -3.85
CA LYS A 163 14.26 -9.64 -4.58
C LYS A 163 15.32 -8.73 -3.96
N ASP A 164 14.96 -7.49 -3.65
CA ASP A 164 15.93 -6.45 -3.30
C ASP A 164 16.30 -6.45 -1.81
N ILE A 165 15.43 -6.97 -0.94
CA ILE A 165 15.62 -6.90 0.51
C ILE A 165 15.69 -8.29 1.15
N ILE A 166 14.75 -9.20 0.84
CA ILE A 166 14.65 -10.48 1.54
C ILE A 166 15.61 -11.51 0.95
N ASP A 167 15.62 -11.65 -0.38
CA ASP A 167 16.40 -12.67 -1.08
C ASP A 167 17.82 -12.18 -1.40
N SER A 168 18.06 -10.85 -1.33
CA SER A 168 19.41 -10.33 -1.40
C SER A 168 20.16 -10.86 -0.18
N SER A 169 21.10 -11.76 -0.42
CA SER A 169 21.90 -12.45 0.59
C SER A 169 22.83 -11.49 1.34
N LEU A 170 22.27 -10.64 2.17
CA LEU A 170 22.95 -10.08 3.32
C LEU A 170 23.08 -11.22 4.35
N GLN A 171 23.89 -12.21 4.03
CA GLN A 171 24.42 -13.09 5.05
C GLN A 171 25.30 -12.22 5.92
N LEU A 172 24.82 -11.88 7.11
CA LEU A 172 25.72 -11.44 8.15
C LEU A 172 26.77 -12.53 8.31
N PRO A 173 28.08 -12.17 8.39
CA PRO A 173 29.09 -13.15 8.73
C PRO A 173 28.63 -13.86 10.01
N ALA A 174 28.64 -15.18 9.99
CA ALA A 174 28.49 -15.96 11.22
C ALA A 174 29.71 -15.64 12.09
N ASP A 175 29.47 -15.07 13.26
CA ASP A 175 30.48 -14.90 14.29
C ASP A 175 30.94 -16.27 14.79
#